data_e0dba6170d42995f0dee9c097a109ac4
#
_entry.id   e0dba6170d42995f0dee9c097a109ac4
#
_cell.length_a   1.000
_cell.length_b   1.000
_cell.length_c   1.000
_cell.angle_alpha   90.00
_cell.angle_beta   90.00
_cell.angle_gamma   90.00
#
_symmetry.space_group_name_H-M   'P 1'
#
loop_
_entity.id
_entity.type
_entity.pdbx_description
1 polymer ?
#
loop_
_entity_poly.entity_id
_entity_poly.type
_entity_poly.pdbx_seq_one_letter_code
_entity_poly.pdbx_strand_id
1 'polypeptide(L)'
;MSALVEINDVNFSYDQRAILKGINMSFGKGKVIAVMGGSGCGKTTLFRLIGGALKPTRGEVKIDGKIIHELDDRGLYEMRRKMGVLFQFGALFTDMSVFDNVAFQMREHTDLPEDIIHDLVMLKLHAVGLRGTHDLMPAELSGGMARRVALARTVALDPMLILYDEPFAGLDPISLSVVGQLIRRLNDALGATSVVVTHDVQESLKIVDYVYFIADGVIVAEGTPEEIRASDKPFVHQFVHGEMDGPIPFHYPGATSYAQDLKVSA
;
A
#
# COMPACT_ATOMS: atom_id res chain seq x y z
N MET A 1 18.31 -5.33 -13.00
CA MET A 1 17.48 -4.09 -13.09
C MET A 1 17.77 -3.26 -11.87
N SER A 2 17.88 -1.94 -11.98
CA SER A 2 18.12 -1.09 -10.81
C SER A 2 16.87 -1.02 -9.93
N ALA A 3 17.02 -1.13 -8.62
CA ALA A 3 15.94 -0.92 -7.67
C ALA A 3 15.57 0.57 -7.63
N LEU A 4 14.28 0.88 -7.46
CA LEU A 4 13.81 2.23 -7.15
C LEU A 4 13.82 2.47 -5.64
N VAL A 5 13.38 1.46 -4.88
CA VAL A 5 13.38 1.50 -3.41
C VAL A 5 14.25 0.38 -2.88
N GLU A 6 15.14 0.71 -1.96
CA GLU A 6 16.00 -0.24 -1.25
C GLU A 6 15.82 -0.03 0.25
N ILE A 7 15.58 -1.11 0.96
CA ILE A 7 15.40 -1.16 2.41
C ILE A 7 16.48 -2.08 2.94
N ASN A 8 17.43 -1.53 3.68
CA ASN A 8 18.66 -2.22 4.10
C ASN A 8 18.72 -2.27 5.64
N ASP A 9 18.64 -3.49 6.19
CA ASP A 9 18.73 -3.81 7.63
C ASP A 9 17.86 -2.87 8.51
N VAL A 10 16.64 -2.57 8.03
CA VAL A 10 15.76 -1.62 8.70
C VAL A 10 15.18 -2.23 9.98
N ASN A 11 15.44 -1.55 11.07
CA ASN A 11 14.88 -1.81 12.40
C ASN A 11 14.06 -0.60 12.83
N PHE A 12 12.92 -0.84 13.48
CA PHE A 12 12.10 0.23 14.03
C PHE A 12 11.36 -0.22 15.28
N SER A 13 11.30 0.67 16.28
CA SER A 13 10.57 0.44 17.53
C SER A 13 9.73 1.67 17.86
N TYR A 14 8.53 1.46 18.40
CA TYR A 14 7.83 2.48 19.17
C TYR A 14 8.18 2.26 20.64
N ASP A 15 8.87 3.23 21.24
CA ASP A 15 9.44 3.12 22.59
C ASP A 15 10.27 1.81 22.75
N GLN A 16 9.80 0.90 23.59
CA GLN A 16 10.47 -0.40 23.83
C GLN A 16 9.92 -1.54 22.96
N ARG A 17 8.84 -1.31 22.20
CA ARG A 17 8.23 -2.34 21.36
C ARG A 17 8.86 -2.37 19.98
N ALA A 18 9.64 -3.39 19.70
CA ALA A 18 10.20 -3.63 18.38
C ALA A 18 9.09 -4.03 17.39
N ILE A 19 9.00 -3.31 16.27
CA ILE A 19 8.00 -3.51 15.22
C ILE A 19 8.63 -4.13 13.97
N LEU A 20 9.80 -3.62 13.54
CA LEU A 20 10.56 -4.16 12.42
C LEU A 20 11.94 -4.55 12.88
N LYS A 21 12.45 -5.70 12.41
CA LYS A 21 13.65 -6.35 12.91
C LYS A 21 14.52 -6.81 11.74
N GLY A 22 15.39 -5.92 11.26
CA GLY A 22 16.34 -6.24 10.18
C GLY A 22 15.66 -6.51 8.83
N ILE A 23 14.70 -5.68 8.43
CA ILE A 23 14.00 -5.80 7.16
C ILE A 23 14.93 -5.43 6.00
N ASN A 24 14.99 -6.33 5.01
CA ASN A 24 15.70 -6.12 3.75
C ASN A 24 14.75 -6.34 2.58
N MET A 25 14.54 -5.32 1.74
CA MET A 25 13.67 -5.40 0.56
C MET A 25 14.26 -4.60 -0.60
N SER A 26 13.95 -5.01 -1.82
CA SER A 26 14.36 -4.32 -3.04
C SER A 26 13.19 -4.25 -4.02
N PHE A 27 12.76 -3.05 -4.38
CA PHE A 27 11.64 -2.83 -5.30
C PHE A 27 12.15 -2.36 -6.64
N GLY A 28 12.06 -3.23 -7.65
CA GLY A 28 12.49 -2.95 -9.02
C GLY A 28 11.66 -1.84 -9.67
N LYS A 29 12.31 -1.02 -10.52
CA LYS A 29 11.61 0.03 -11.29
C LYS A 29 10.51 -0.56 -12.18
N GLY A 30 9.36 0.09 -12.21
CA GLY A 30 8.21 -0.31 -13.02
C GLY A 30 7.45 -1.54 -12.53
N LYS A 31 7.77 -2.07 -11.35
CA LYS A 31 7.15 -3.27 -10.79
C LYS A 31 6.02 -2.94 -9.81
N VAL A 32 5.07 -3.85 -9.70
CA VAL A 32 4.06 -3.86 -8.64
C VAL A 32 4.49 -4.87 -7.58
N ILE A 33 4.76 -4.41 -6.37
CA ILE A 33 5.22 -5.22 -5.25
C ILE A 33 4.15 -5.24 -4.16
N ALA A 34 3.82 -6.42 -3.65
CA ALA A 34 2.98 -6.53 -2.47
C ALA A 34 3.82 -6.72 -1.20
N VAL A 35 3.39 -6.05 -0.13
CA VAL A 35 3.84 -6.31 1.24
C VAL A 35 2.64 -6.84 2.02
N MET A 36 2.67 -8.12 2.33
CA MET A 36 1.57 -8.86 2.95
C MET A 36 1.92 -9.29 4.38
N GLY A 37 0.91 -9.62 5.15
CA GLY A 37 1.05 -10.15 6.51
C GLY A 37 -0.15 -9.82 7.38
N GLY A 38 -0.21 -10.42 8.55
CA GLY A 38 -1.29 -10.23 9.52
C GLY A 38 -1.41 -8.80 10.05
N SER A 39 -2.50 -8.52 10.76
CA SER A 39 -2.68 -7.24 11.43
C SER A 39 -1.57 -7.02 12.47
N GLY A 40 -1.02 -5.81 12.53
CA GLY A 40 0.01 -5.44 13.50
C GLY A 40 1.43 -5.95 13.21
N CYS A 41 1.70 -6.66 12.10
CA CYS A 41 3.03 -7.18 11.77
C CYS A 41 4.04 -6.12 11.32
N GLY A 42 3.64 -4.83 11.17
CA GLY A 42 4.55 -3.73 10.83
C GLY A 42 4.36 -3.12 9.42
N LYS A 43 3.39 -3.56 8.63
CA LYS A 43 3.15 -3.06 7.25
C LYS A 43 2.97 -1.54 7.18
N THR A 44 2.08 -0.99 8.00
CA THR A 44 1.83 0.47 8.04
C THR A 44 3.05 1.25 8.54
N THR A 45 3.85 0.65 9.45
CA THR A 45 5.12 1.24 9.90
C THR A 45 6.12 1.31 8.74
N LEU A 46 6.27 0.21 8.00
CA LEU A 46 7.11 0.16 6.81
C LEU A 46 6.67 1.19 5.75
N PHE A 47 5.37 1.27 5.49
CA PHE A 47 4.76 2.27 4.60
C PHE A 47 5.15 3.70 4.99
N ARG A 48 5.07 4.02 6.29
CA ARG A 48 5.46 5.34 6.83
C ARG A 48 6.96 5.61 6.75
N LEU A 49 7.79 4.59 6.88
CA LEU A 49 9.24 4.69 6.70
C LEU A 49 9.60 4.99 5.23
N ILE A 50 8.96 4.30 4.28
CA ILE A 50 9.14 4.58 2.84
C ILE A 50 8.66 6.00 2.51
N GLY A 51 7.52 6.43 3.03
CA GLY A 51 7.01 7.80 2.86
C GLY A 51 7.79 8.89 3.61
N GLY A 52 8.84 8.53 4.35
CA GLY A 52 9.67 9.46 5.13
C GLY A 52 8.95 10.10 6.32
N ALA A 53 7.79 9.56 6.74
CA ALA A 53 7.05 10.04 7.92
C ALA A 53 7.65 9.52 9.23
N LEU A 54 8.45 8.46 9.17
CA LEU A 54 9.20 7.89 10.27
C LEU A 54 10.67 7.74 9.88
N LYS A 55 11.56 7.72 10.87
CA LYS A 55 12.98 7.42 10.71
C LYS A 55 13.26 6.04 11.30
N PRO A 56 14.03 5.16 10.62
CA PRO A 56 14.39 3.87 11.19
C PRO A 56 15.29 4.06 12.41
N THR A 57 15.21 3.15 13.38
CA THR A 57 16.11 3.13 14.54
C THR A 57 17.50 2.66 14.13
N ARG A 58 17.58 1.78 13.12
CA ARG A 58 18.80 1.29 12.48
C ARG A 58 18.50 0.94 11.03
N GLY A 59 19.53 0.96 10.19
CA GLY A 59 19.40 0.69 8.76
C GLY A 59 18.93 1.90 7.97
N GLU A 60 18.61 1.70 6.71
CA GLU A 60 18.30 2.80 5.79
C GLU A 60 17.21 2.43 4.79
N VAL A 61 16.43 3.44 4.39
CA VAL A 61 15.51 3.39 3.26
C VAL A 61 16.01 4.33 2.20
N LYS A 62 16.30 3.80 1.00
CA LYS A 62 16.69 4.57 -0.17
C LYS A 62 15.57 4.61 -1.20
N ILE A 63 15.33 5.77 -1.79
CA ILE A 63 14.45 5.94 -2.95
C ILE A 63 15.24 6.70 -4.01
N ASP A 64 15.34 6.11 -5.21
CA ASP A 64 16.12 6.62 -6.33
C ASP A 64 17.55 7.01 -5.90
N GLY A 65 18.19 6.14 -5.11
CA GLY A 65 19.54 6.28 -4.58
C GLY A 65 19.72 7.26 -3.42
N LYS A 66 18.66 7.94 -2.96
CA LYS A 66 18.72 8.90 -1.83
C LYS A 66 18.19 8.28 -0.55
N ILE A 67 18.91 8.42 0.55
CA ILE A 67 18.50 7.98 1.89
C ILE A 67 17.43 8.96 2.39
N ILE A 68 16.19 8.47 2.58
CA ILE A 68 15.02 9.31 2.84
C ILE A 68 15.11 10.06 4.17
N HIS A 69 15.58 9.41 5.23
CA HIS A 69 15.65 9.99 6.57
C HIS A 69 16.84 10.93 6.80
N GLU A 70 17.73 11.06 5.80
CA GLU A 70 18.84 12.02 5.80
C GLU A 70 18.52 13.29 4.99
N LEU A 71 17.41 13.28 4.24
CA LEU A 71 16.98 14.46 3.50
C LEU A 71 16.55 15.57 4.47
N ASP A 72 16.90 16.81 4.12
CA ASP A 72 16.32 17.98 4.74
C ASP A 72 14.84 18.17 4.33
N ASP A 73 14.15 19.10 4.94
CA ASP A 73 12.72 19.34 4.70
C ASP A 73 12.44 19.62 3.22
N ARG A 74 13.32 20.37 2.54
CA ARG A 74 13.19 20.67 1.12
C ARG A 74 13.40 19.42 0.26
N GLY A 75 14.44 18.65 0.53
CA GLY A 75 14.73 17.39 -0.18
C GLY A 75 13.63 16.36 -0.01
N LEU A 76 13.07 16.26 1.21
CA LEU A 76 11.95 15.37 1.51
C LEU A 76 10.68 15.84 0.79
N TYR A 77 10.39 17.12 0.76
CA TYR A 77 9.27 17.70 0.00
C TYR A 77 9.39 17.37 -1.50
N GLU A 78 10.55 17.61 -2.11
CA GLU A 78 10.80 17.32 -3.53
C GLU A 78 10.69 15.80 -3.83
N MET A 79 11.10 14.95 -2.89
CA MET A 79 10.93 13.50 -3.03
C MET A 79 9.46 13.10 -2.98
N ARG A 80 8.70 13.64 -2.02
CA ARG A 80 7.26 13.35 -1.88
C ARG A 80 6.43 13.82 -3.07
N ARG A 81 6.80 14.91 -3.74
CA ARG A 81 6.16 15.35 -5.00
C ARG A 81 6.24 14.29 -6.11
N LYS A 82 7.23 13.41 -6.07
CA LYS A 82 7.42 12.29 -7.02
C LYS A 82 6.74 11.01 -6.55
N MET A 83 6.02 11.05 -5.44
CA MET A 83 5.33 9.91 -4.86
C MET A 83 3.83 10.14 -4.85
N GLY A 84 3.07 9.10 -5.18
CA GLY A 84 1.63 9.05 -4.99
C GLY A 84 1.29 8.19 -3.78
N VAL A 85 0.29 8.59 -3.00
CA VAL A 85 -0.17 7.83 -1.84
C VAL A 85 -1.67 7.64 -1.89
N LEU A 86 -2.13 6.39 -1.91
CA LEU A 86 -3.52 6.02 -1.71
C LEU A 86 -3.70 5.52 -0.28
N PHE A 87 -4.44 6.26 0.52
CA PHE A 87 -4.79 5.87 1.88
C PHE A 87 -5.96 4.89 1.93
N GLN A 88 -6.06 4.12 3.01
CA GLN A 88 -7.02 3.03 3.20
C GLN A 88 -8.49 3.38 2.85
N PHE A 89 -8.96 4.58 3.13
CA PHE A 89 -10.33 5.01 2.79
C PHE A 89 -10.38 6.07 1.68
N GLY A 90 -9.28 6.20 0.89
CA GLY A 90 -9.16 7.19 -0.17
C GLY A 90 -8.84 8.59 0.33
N ALA A 91 -9.29 8.98 1.52
CA ALA A 91 -9.05 10.30 2.15
C ALA A 91 -9.35 11.48 1.20
N LEU A 92 -10.50 11.44 0.52
CA LEU A 92 -10.96 12.56 -0.29
C LEU A 92 -11.29 13.77 0.59
N PHE A 93 -11.02 14.96 0.08
CA PHE A 93 -11.48 16.21 0.68
C PHE A 93 -13.00 16.28 0.51
N THR A 94 -13.74 16.26 1.63
CA THR A 94 -15.20 16.11 1.65
C THR A 94 -15.96 17.38 1.22
N ASP A 95 -15.28 18.51 1.26
CA ASP A 95 -15.75 19.85 0.88
C ASP A 95 -15.32 20.28 -0.54
N MET A 96 -14.71 19.38 -1.30
CA MET A 96 -14.28 19.59 -2.68
C MET A 96 -14.99 18.62 -3.62
N SER A 97 -15.28 19.06 -4.84
CA SER A 97 -15.82 18.20 -5.91
C SER A 97 -14.85 17.08 -6.28
N VAL A 98 -15.30 16.11 -7.05
CA VAL A 98 -14.43 15.07 -7.65
C VAL A 98 -13.34 15.72 -8.50
N PHE A 99 -13.71 16.74 -9.30
CA PHE A 99 -12.76 17.50 -10.10
C PHE A 99 -11.68 18.14 -9.23
N ASP A 100 -12.08 18.90 -8.20
CA ASP A 100 -11.16 19.63 -7.35
C ASP A 100 -10.27 18.70 -6.51
N ASN A 101 -10.79 17.54 -6.09
CA ASN A 101 -9.97 16.51 -5.44
C ASN A 101 -8.80 16.06 -6.32
N VAL A 102 -9.01 15.88 -7.63
CA VAL A 102 -7.95 15.46 -8.56
C VAL A 102 -7.06 16.64 -8.94
N ALA A 103 -7.65 17.84 -9.18
CA ALA A 103 -6.94 19.05 -9.55
C ALA A 103 -6.02 19.58 -8.43
N PHE A 104 -6.37 19.33 -7.17
CA PHE A 104 -5.71 19.89 -6.00
C PHE A 104 -4.18 19.81 -6.07
N GLN A 105 -3.64 18.62 -6.34
CA GLN A 105 -2.19 18.45 -6.37
C GLN A 105 -1.53 19.16 -7.56
N MET A 106 -2.22 19.28 -8.69
CA MET A 106 -1.72 20.02 -9.85
C MET A 106 -1.64 21.50 -9.55
N ARG A 107 -2.68 22.07 -8.92
CA ARG A 107 -2.69 23.49 -8.50
C ARG A 107 -1.63 23.80 -7.46
N GLU A 108 -1.42 22.93 -6.47
CA GLU A 108 -0.45 23.13 -5.39
C GLU A 108 1.00 22.94 -5.81
N HIS A 109 1.26 22.12 -6.82
CA HIS A 109 2.62 21.68 -7.13
C HIS A 109 3.10 22.03 -8.53
N THR A 110 2.29 22.70 -9.36
CA THR A 110 2.66 23.10 -10.71
C THR A 110 2.15 24.49 -11.01
N ASP A 111 2.76 25.15 -12.01
CA ASP A 111 2.33 26.44 -12.55
C ASP A 111 1.49 26.27 -13.83
N LEU A 112 0.79 25.13 -13.97
CA LEU A 112 -0.04 24.84 -15.13
C LEU A 112 -1.27 25.75 -15.16
N PRO A 113 -1.66 26.29 -16.34
CA PRO A 113 -2.90 27.04 -16.48
C PRO A 113 -4.12 26.14 -16.29
N GLU A 114 -5.25 26.72 -15.84
CA GLU A 114 -6.45 25.99 -15.47
C GLU A 114 -7.08 25.17 -16.60
N ASP A 115 -6.97 25.61 -17.84
CA ASP A 115 -7.42 24.86 -19.01
C ASP A 115 -6.65 23.54 -19.20
N ILE A 116 -5.32 23.57 -18.96
CA ILE A 116 -4.48 22.37 -18.99
C ILE A 116 -4.78 21.47 -17.79
N ILE A 117 -4.95 22.05 -16.59
CA ILE A 117 -5.35 21.29 -15.40
C ILE A 117 -6.70 20.58 -15.66
N HIS A 118 -7.68 21.30 -16.25
CA HIS A 118 -8.97 20.72 -16.61
C HIS A 118 -8.81 19.48 -17.49
N ASP A 119 -8.05 19.59 -18.58
CA ASP A 119 -7.87 18.48 -19.51
C ASP A 119 -7.15 17.29 -18.88
N LEU A 120 -6.14 17.55 -18.05
CA LEU A 120 -5.42 16.51 -17.30
C LEU A 120 -6.34 15.82 -16.30
N VAL A 121 -7.15 16.56 -15.54
CA VAL A 121 -8.12 15.99 -14.60
C VAL A 121 -9.11 15.09 -15.32
N MET A 122 -9.68 15.56 -16.44
CA MET A 122 -10.62 14.77 -17.25
C MET A 122 -9.96 13.51 -17.80
N LEU A 123 -8.68 13.56 -18.18
CA LEU A 123 -7.90 12.40 -18.59
C LEU A 123 -7.73 11.39 -17.44
N LYS A 124 -7.34 11.86 -16.24
CA LYS A 124 -7.19 10.99 -15.04
C LYS A 124 -8.52 10.36 -14.63
N LEU A 125 -9.61 11.11 -14.64
CA LEU A 125 -10.96 10.59 -14.38
C LEU A 125 -11.41 9.60 -15.44
N HIS A 126 -11.06 9.82 -16.71
CA HIS A 126 -11.32 8.85 -17.78
C HIS A 126 -10.57 7.54 -17.54
N ALA A 127 -9.30 7.61 -17.15
CA ALA A 127 -8.48 6.42 -16.89
C ALA A 127 -9.06 5.51 -15.79
N VAL A 128 -9.78 6.08 -14.82
CA VAL A 128 -10.48 5.34 -13.75
C VAL A 128 -11.97 5.10 -14.03
N GLY A 129 -12.47 5.49 -15.25
CA GLY A 129 -13.85 5.29 -15.69
C GLY A 129 -14.88 6.20 -15.02
N LEU A 130 -14.48 7.40 -14.58
CA LEU A 130 -15.32 8.33 -13.82
C LEU A 130 -15.38 9.76 -14.41
N ARG A 131 -15.09 9.94 -15.70
CA ARG A 131 -15.12 11.27 -16.34
C ARG A 131 -16.44 12.00 -16.18
N GLY A 132 -17.59 11.29 -16.18
CA GLY A 132 -18.92 11.88 -16.05
C GLY A 132 -19.32 12.25 -14.62
N THR A 133 -18.43 12.13 -13.63
CA THR A 133 -18.74 12.40 -12.21
C THR A 133 -17.98 13.61 -11.66
N HIS A 134 -17.36 14.41 -12.52
CA HIS A 134 -16.44 15.49 -12.14
C HIS A 134 -17.07 16.55 -11.25
N ASP A 135 -18.38 16.83 -11.42
CA ASP A 135 -19.12 17.81 -10.62
C ASP A 135 -19.67 17.26 -9.29
N LEU A 136 -19.64 15.92 -9.08
CA LEU A 136 -20.18 15.33 -7.88
C LEU A 136 -19.30 15.60 -6.66
N MET A 137 -19.93 15.62 -5.49
CA MET A 137 -19.27 15.67 -4.21
C MET A 137 -18.96 14.25 -3.70
N PRO A 138 -17.93 14.05 -2.86
CA PRO A 138 -17.60 12.73 -2.30
C PRO A 138 -18.77 12.03 -1.62
N ALA A 139 -19.69 12.76 -0.99
CA ALA A 139 -20.87 12.21 -0.35
C ALA A 139 -21.88 11.56 -1.32
N GLU A 140 -21.78 11.88 -2.61
CA GLU A 140 -22.64 11.34 -3.67
C GLU A 140 -22.06 10.09 -4.34
N LEU A 141 -20.85 9.69 -3.93
CA LEU A 141 -20.13 8.56 -4.53
C LEU A 141 -20.38 7.26 -3.76
N SER A 142 -20.45 6.13 -4.48
CA SER A 142 -20.30 4.84 -3.85
C SER A 142 -18.86 4.64 -3.34
N GLY A 143 -18.63 3.70 -2.40
CA GLY A 143 -17.29 3.41 -1.88
C GLY A 143 -16.29 3.04 -2.98
N GLY A 144 -16.72 2.26 -3.97
CA GLY A 144 -15.90 1.91 -5.13
C GLY A 144 -15.60 3.11 -6.05
N MET A 145 -16.57 4.03 -6.23
CA MET A 145 -16.34 5.28 -6.96
C MET A 145 -15.36 6.19 -6.23
N ALA A 146 -15.54 6.39 -4.91
CA ALA A 146 -14.66 7.20 -4.09
C ALA A 146 -13.21 6.68 -4.13
N ARG A 147 -13.03 5.34 -4.10
CA ARG A 147 -11.70 4.72 -4.22
C ARG A 147 -11.06 5.00 -5.59
N ARG A 148 -11.84 4.95 -6.67
CA ARG A 148 -11.36 5.26 -8.02
C ARG A 148 -11.01 6.74 -8.21
N VAL A 149 -11.78 7.67 -7.62
CA VAL A 149 -11.41 9.10 -7.57
C VAL A 149 -10.11 9.31 -6.82
N ALA A 150 -9.95 8.64 -5.66
CA ALA A 150 -8.70 8.71 -4.90
C ALA A 150 -7.51 8.14 -5.69
N LEU A 151 -7.71 7.09 -6.51
CA LEU A 151 -6.70 6.60 -7.45
C LEU A 151 -6.33 7.67 -8.49
N ALA A 152 -7.31 8.33 -9.11
CA ALA A 152 -7.06 9.40 -10.08
C ALA A 152 -6.25 10.54 -9.45
N ARG A 153 -6.58 10.94 -8.21
CA ARG A 153 -5.82 11.94 -7.44
C ARG A 153 -4.39 11.47 -7.14
N THR A 154 -4.23 10.20 -6.76
CA THR A 154 -2.91 9.61 -6.44
C THR A 154 -1.95 9.68 -7.62
N VAL A 155 -2.45 9.53 -8.85
CA VAL A 155 -1.64 9.58 -10.07
C VAL A 155 -1.69 10.93 -10.79
N ALA A 156 -2.19 11.99 -10.14
CA ALA A 156 -2.40 13.30 -10.77
C ALA A 156 -1.09 13.90 -11.31
N LEU A 157 0.02 13.72 -10.61
CA LEU A 157 1.36 14.26 -10.96
C LEU A 157 2.28 13.23 -11.63
N ASP A 158 1.77 12.12 -12.16
CA ASP A 158 2.54 11.04 -12.78
C ASP A 158 3.74 10.58 -11.91
N PRO A 159 3.48 10.09 -10.68
CA PRO A 159 4.51 9.76 -9.72
C PRO A 159 5.39 8.59 -10.19
N MET A 160 6.68 8.60 -9.81
CA MET A 160 7.58 7.47 -10.05
C MET A 160 7.38 6.30 -9.08
N LEU A 161 6.85 6.58 -7.89
CA LEU A 161 6.55 5.61 -6.83
C LEU A 161 5.12 5.82 -6.34
N ILE A 162 4.34 4.75 -6.28
CA ILE A 162 2.98 4.79 -5.76
C ILE A 162 2.87 3.84 -4.56
N LEU A 163 2.41 4.37 -3.44
CA LEU A 163 2.17 3.62 -2.22
C LEU A 163 0.66 3.43 -2.02
N TYR A 164 0.21 2.19 -1.92
CA TYR A 164 -1.19 1.82 -1.68
C TYR A 164 -1.33 1.21 -0.29
N ASP A 165 -2.07 1.85 0.60
CA ASP A 165 -2.37 1.35 1.94
C ASP A 165 -3.76 0.71 1.95
N GLU A 166 -3.82 -0.61 2.02
CA GLU A 166 -5.05 -1.43 2.02
C GLU A 166 -6.06 -1.00 0.92
N PRO A 167 -5.67 -1.00 -0.36
CA PRO A 167 -6.50 -0.46 -1.45
C PRO A 167 -7.82 -1.21 -1.64
N PHE A 168 -7.92 -2.45 -1.16
CA PHE A 168 -9.06 -3.34 -1.32
C PHE A 168 -10.05 -3.31 -0.16
N ALA A 169 -9.66 -2.74 0.98
CA ALA A 169 -10.45 -2.79 2.21
C ALA A 169 -11.86 -2.17 2.04
N GLY A 170 -12.88 -2.93 2.44
CA GLY A 170 -14.28 -2.49 2.46
C GLY A 170 -14.95 -2.38 1.10
N LEU A 171 -14.38 -2.96 0.04
CA LEU A 171 -14.97 -2.98 -1.30
C LEU A 171 -15.77 -4.27 -1.53
N ASP A 172 -16.84 -4.15 -2.32
CA ASP A 172 -17.53 -5.32 -2.87
C ASP A 172 -16.63 -6.06 -3.89
N PRO A 173 -16.92 -7.35 -4.21
CA PRO A 173 -16.05 -8.14 -5.07
C PRO A 173 -15.82 -7.57 -6.47
N ILE A 174 -16.80 -6.85 -7.03
CA ILE A 174 -16.66 -6.23 -8.37
C ILE A 174 -15.74 -5.03 -8.28
N SER A 175 -16.00 -4.12 -7.33
CA SER A 175 -15.17 -2.93 -7.08
C SER A 175 -13.73 -3.29 -6.74
N LEU A 176 -13.53 -4.35 -5.96
CA LEU A 176 -12.23 -4.89 -5.57
C LEU A 176 -11.43 -5.32 -6.80
N SER A 177 -12.02 -6.13 -7.69
CA SER A 177 -11.38 -6.57 -8.94
C SER A 177 -11.09 -5.39 -9.87
N VAL A 178 -12.00 -4.42 -9.98
CA VAL A 178 -11.80 -3.20 -10.78
C VAL A 178 -10.61 -2.39 -10.25
N VAL A 179 -10.52 -2.17 -8.93
CA VAL A 179 -9.40 -1.42 -8.32
C VAL A 179 -8.08 -2.15 -8.54
N GLY A 180 -8.03 -3.47 -8.38
CA GLY A 180 -6.84 -4.27 -8.66
C GLY A 180 -6.36 -4.10 -10.12
N GLN A 181 -7.26 -4.24 -11.08
CA GLN A 181 -6.93 -4.03 -12.49
C GLN A 181 -6.47 -2.59 -12.80
N LEU A 182 -7.08 -1.58 -12.15
CA LEU A 182 -6.67 -0.19 -12.30
C LEU A 182 -5.26 0.04 -11.76
N ILE A 183 -4.91 -0.52 -10.60
CA ILE A 183 -3.54 -0.45 -10.06
C ILE A 183 -2.54 -0.99 -11.09
N ARG A 184 -2.81 -2.16 -11.68
CA ARG A 184 -1.92 -2.76 -12.68
C ARG A 184 -1.82 -1.90 -13.95
N ARG A 185 -2.96 -1.48 -14.52
CA ARG A 185 -3.01 -0.66 -15.73
C ARG A 185 -2.34 0.70 -15.56
N LEU A 186 -2.56 1.38 -14.43
CA LEU A 186 -1.92 2.67 -14.13
C LEU A 186 -0.42 2.50 -13.96
N ASN A 187 0.02 1.43 -13.29
CA ASN A 187 1.44 1.12 -13.16
C ASN A 187 2.10 0.94 -14.53
N ASP A 188 1.48 0.14 -15.39
CA ASP A 188 2.00 -0.13 -16.74
C ASP A 188 2.02 1.13 -17.62
N ALA A 189 0.97 1.94 -17.56
CA ALA A 189 0.85 3.16 -18.34
C ALA A 189 1.85 4.25 -17.93
N LEU A 190 2.12 4.36 -16.62
CA LEU A 190 3.04 5.37 -16.07
C LEU A 190 4.49 4.88 -16.01
N GLY A 191 4.74 3.58 -16.09
CA GLY A 191 6.04 2.98 -15.79
C GLY A 191 6.46 3.20 -14.33
N ALA A 192 5.50 3.49 -13.44
CA ALA A 192 5.72 3.73 -12.03
C ALA A 192 6.09 2.45 -11.29
N THR A 193 6.74 2.56 -10.13
CA THR A 193 6.88 1.46 -9.19
C THR A 193 5.75 1.55 -8.17
N SER A 194 5.02 0.45 -7.96
CA SER A 194 3.87 0.40 -7.06
C SER A 194 4.14 -0.52 -5.88
N VAL A 195 3.84 -0.06 -4.67
CA VAL A 195 3.92 -0.85 -3.43
C VAL A 195 2.52 -0.98 -2.84
N VAL A 196 2.00 -2.18 -2.78
CA VAL A 196 0.66 -2.50 -2.25
C VAL A 196 0.82 -3.14 -0.89
N VAL A 197 0.46 -2.42 0.15
CA VAL A 197 0.39 -2.94 1.52
C VAL A 197 -1.01 -3.47 1.75
N THR A 198 -1.16 -4.77 2.01
CA THR A 198 -2.48 -5.38 2.13
C THR A 198 -2.46 -6.70 2.90
N HIS A 199 -3.65 -7.11 3.36
CA HIS A 199 -3.92 -8.47 3.84
C HIS A 199 -4.77 -9.28 2.84
N ASP A 200 -5.24 -8.68 1.74
CA ASP A 200 -5.96 -9.37 0.69
C ASP A 200 -4.98 -10.07 -0.26
N VAL A 201 -4.84 -11.38 -0.08
CA VAL A 201 -3.90 -12.19 -0.85
C VAL A 201 -4.44 -12.46 -2.26
N GLN A 202 -5.71 -12.85 -2.36
CA GLN A 202 -6.26 -13.40 -3.60
C GLN A 202 -6.28 -12.36 -4.73
N GLU A 203 -6.67 -11.12 -4.44
CA GLU A 203 -6.67 -10.06 -5.45
C GLU A 203 -5.26 -9.54 -5.72
N SER A 204 -4.43 -9.42 -4.69
CA SER A 204 -3.07 -8.94 -4.86
C SER A 204 -2.23 -9.85 -5.76
N LEU A 205 -2.30 -11.17 -5.55
CA LEU A 205 -1.54 -12.15 -6.37
C LEU A 205 -1.93 -12.16 -7.86
N LYS A 206 -3.02 -11.48 -8.26
CA LYS A 206 -3.43 -11.34 -9.67
C LYS A 206 -2.70 -10.18 -10.38
N ILE A 207 -2.18 -9.22 -9.61
CA ILE A 207 -1.71 -7.94 -10.17
C ILE A 207 -0.24 -7.62 -9.86
N VAL A 208 0.39 -8.34 -8.93
CA VAL A 208 1.75 -8.04 -8.49
C VAL A 208 2.81 -8.84 -9.24
N ASP A 209 4.02 -8.29 -9.31
CA ASP A 209 5.20 -8.97 -9.87
C ASP A 209 5.99 -9.72 -8.78
N TYR A 210 5.91 -9.26 -7.52
CA TYR A 210 6.68 -9.82 -6.40
C TYR A 210 5.98 -9.57 -5.07
N VAL A 211 6.21 -10.43 -4.10
CA VAL A 211 5.57 -10.40 -2.79
C VAL A 211 6.59 -10.54 -1.68
N TYR A 212 6.44 -9.75 -0.63
CA TYR A 212 7.09 -9.92 0.66
C TYR A 212 6.05 -10.22 1.73
N PHE A 213 6.22 -11.30 2.47
CA PHE A 213 5.41 -11.63 3.65
C PHE A 213 6.13 -11.23 4.92
N ILE A 214 5.48 -10.40 5.75
CA ILE A 214 5.99 -9.98 7.06
C ILE A 214 5.15 -10.66 8.15
N ALA A 215 5.85 -11.27 9.10
CA ALA A 215 5.29 -11.72 10.37
C ALA A 215 6.25 -11.37 11.51
N ASP A 216 5.75 -10.98 12.66
CA ASP A 216 6.54 -10.64 13.86
C ASP A 216 7.70 -9.66 13.61
N GLY A 217 7.54 -8.80 12.62
CA GLY A 217 8.52 -7.77 12.26
C GLY A 217 9.69 -8.28 11.42
N VAL A 218 9.64 -9.49 10.86
CA VAL A 218 10.64 -10.05 9.95
C VAL A 218 10.00 -10.51 8.65
N ILE A 219 10.80 -10.64 7.58
CA ILE A 219 10.36 -11.26 6.32
C ILE A 219 10.39 -12.77 6.51
N VAL A 220 9.22 -13.42 6.44
CA VAL A 220 9.09 -14.87 6.58
C VAL A 220 9.08 -15.60 5.24
N ALA A 221 8.68 -14.91 4.17
CA ALA A 221 8.71 -15.40 2.82
C ALA A 221 8.75 -14.25 1.82
N GLU A 222 9.31 -14.52 0.65
CA GLU A 222 9.29 -13.63 -0.50
C GLU A 222 9.35 -14.44 -1.80
N GLY A 223 8.89 -13.89 -2.90
CA GLY A 223 8.90 -14.55 -4.21
C GLY A 223 7.87 -13.98 -5.18
N THR A 224 7.81 -14.58 -6.36
CA THR A 224 6.77 -14.32 -7.34
C THR A 224 5.40 -14.83 -6.86
N PRO A 225 4.27 -14.37 -7.44
CA PRO A 225 2.95 -14.88 -7.10
C PRO A 225 2.85 -16.41 -7.20
N GLU A 226 3.51 -17.02 -8.18
CA GLU A 226 3.54 -18.48 -8.41
C GLU A 226 4.28 -19.19 -7.27
N GLU A 227 5.45 -18.68 -6.89
CA GLU A 227 6.25 -19.23 -5.78
C GLU A 227 5.51 -19.12 -4.44
N ILE A 228 4.80 -18.02 -4.23
CA ILE A 228 3.99 -17.81 -3.03
C ILE A 228 2.82 -18.78 -2.97
N ARG A 229 2.09 -19.00 -4.08
CA ARG A 229 0.99 -19.99 -4.13
C ARG A 229 1.46 -21.41 -3.91
N ALA A 230 2.66 -21.75 -4.38
CA ALA A 230 3.27 -23.06 -4.25
C ALA A 230 4.07 -23.25 -2.96
N SER A 231 4.06 -22.28 -2.05
CA SER A 231 4.90 -22.29 -0.85
C SER A 231 4.40 -23.27 0.19
N ASP A 232 5.27 -24.22 0.59
CA ASP A 232 5.01 -25.15 1.69
C ASP A 232 5.30 -24.56 3.08
N LYS A 233 5.72 -23.29 3.17
CA LYS A 233 5.95 -22.62 4.46
C LYS A 233 4.64 -22.52 5.22
N PRO A 234 4.51 -23.08 6.43
CA PRO A 234 3.22 -23.19 7.13
C PRO A 234 2.49 -21.85 7.31
N PHE A 235 3.24 -20.77 7.61
CA PHE A 235 2.65 -19.44 7.74
C PHE A 235 2.06 -18.92 6.42
N VAL A 236 2.80 -19.08 5.31
CA VAL A 236 2.35 -18.64 3.98
C VAL A 236 1.15 -19.45 3.55
N HIS A 237 1.20 -20.76 3.73
CA HIS A 237 0.11 -21.69 3.39
C HIS A 237 -1.17 -21.33 4.14
N GLN A 238 -1.10 -21.19 5.48
CA GLN A 238 -2.24 -20.76 6.29
C GLN A 238 -2.81 -19.42 5.80
N PHE A 239 -1.94 -18.42 5.51
CA PHE A 239 -2.37 -17.09 5.13
C PHE A 239 -2.98 -17.06 3.72
N VAL A 240 -2.39 -17.78 2.76
CA VAL A 240 -2.86 -17.85 1.36
C VAL A 240 -4.19 -18.59 1.26
N HIS A 241 -4.38 -19.65 2.04
CA HIS A 241 -5.58 -20.50 1.99
C HIS A 241 -6.64 -20.13 3.03
N GLY A 242 -6.33 -19.20 3.96
CA GLY A 242 -7.26 -18.78 5.02
C GLY A 242 -7.59 -19.90 6.00
N GLU A 243 -6.61 -20.78 6.30
CA GLU A 243 -6.81 -21.92 7.17
C GLU A 243 -6.92 -21.50 8.64
N MET A 244 -7.81 -22.17 9.37
CA MET A 244 -8.03 -21.92 10.81
C MET A 244 -6.85 -22.42 11.65
N ASP A 245 -6.27 -23.54 11.27
CA ASP A 245 -5.15 -24.18 11.97
C ASP A 245 -3.82 -23.84 11.29
N GLY A 246 -2.81 -23.46 12.07
CA GLY A 246 -1.47 -23.13 11.57
C GLY A 246 -0.64 -22.34 12.58
N PRO A 247 0.46 -21.74 12.12
CA PRO A 247 1.34 -20.93 12.99
C PRO A 247 0.67 -19.73 13.67
N ILE A 248 -0.40 -19.19 13.07
CA ILE A 248 -1.25 -18.21 13.74
C ILE A 248 -2.31 -19.00 14.52
N PRO A 249 -2.21 -19.03 15.87
CA PRO A 249 -3.10 -19.86 16.67
C PRO A 249 -4.51 -19.26 16.73
N PHE A 250 -5.54 -20.12 16.69
CA PHE A 250 -6.93 -19.73 16.93
C PHE A 250 -7.12 -19.24 18.38
N HIS A 251 -6.50 -19.93 19.35
CA HIS A 251 -6.58 -19.57 20.76
C HIS A 251 -5.49 -18.55 21.13
N TYR A 252 -5.87 -17.57 21.96
CA TYR A 252 -4.92 -16.59 22.49
C TYR A 252 -3.83 -17.32 23.33
N PRO A 253 -2.54 -17.04 23.08
CA PRO A 253 -1.45 -17.71 23.82
C PRO A 253 -1.52 -17.44 25.32
N GLY A 254 -1.29 -18.50 26.12
CA GLY A 254 -1.27 -18.40 27.59
C GLY A 254 -2.62 -18.60 28.26
N ALA A 255 -3.68 -18.89 27.51
CA ALA A 255 -4.96 -19.31 28.10
C ALA A 255 -4.81 -20.69 28.76
N THR A 256 -5.38 -20.86 29.94
CA THR A 256 -5.56 -22.17 30.58
C THR A 256 -6.52 -23.02 29.75
N SER A 257 -6.45 -24.35 29.89
CA SER A 257 -7.42 -25.18 29.19
C SER A 257 -8.84 -24.89 29.71
N TYR A 258 -9.83 -24.94 28.83
CA TYR A 258 -11.23 -24.71 29.16
C TYR A 258 -11.72 -25.59 30.34
N ALA A 259 -11.23 -26.83 30.40
CA ALA A 259 -11.50 -27.74 31.50
C ALA A 259 -10.93 -27.26 32.84
N GLN A 260 -9.73 -26.63 32.82
CA GLN A 260 -9.12 -26.04 34.03
C GLN A 260 -9.89 -24.78 34.48
N ASP A 261 -10.32 -23.93 33.54
CA ASP A 261 -11.10 -22.74 33.87
C ASP A 261 -12.47 -23.07 34.44
N LEU A 262 -13.12 -24.11 33.97
CA LEU A 262 -14.42 -24.57 34.46
C LEU A 262 -14.30 -25.47 35.69
N LYS A 263 -13.07 -25.80 36.17
CA LYS A 263 -12.83 -26.75 37.26
C LYS A 263 -13.55 -28.09 37.07
N VAL A 264 -13.72 -28.52 35.84
CA VAL A 264 -14.31 -29.80 35.48
C VAL A 264 -13.20 -30.85 35.56
N SER A 265 -13.28 -31.79 36.49
CA SER A 265 -12.42 -32.97 36.52
C SER A 265 -12.71 -33.83 35.29
N ALA A 266 -11.65 -34.20 34.57
CA ALA A 266 -11.72 -35.11 33.46
C ALA A 266 -12.17 -36.51 33.91
#